data_314f9b1e12520fca0b2d13fbd92cad39
#
_entry.id   314f9b1e12520fca0b2d13fbd92cad39
#
_cell.length_a   1.000
_cell.length_b   1.000
_cell.length_c   1.000
_cell.angle_alpha   90.00
_cell.angle_beta   90.00
_cell.angle_gamma   90.00
#
_symmetry.space_group_name_H-M   'P 1'
#
loop_
_entity.id
_entity.type
_entity.pdbx_description
1 polymer ?
#
loop_
_entity_poly.entity_id
_entity_poly.type
_entity_poly.pdbx_seq_one_letter_code
_entity_poly.pdbx_strand_id
1 'polypeptide(L)'
;MALDYRSYAKQFEENGYVSPVPFLSEEEAIYHRARLEKIENQIGSLHYRSKAHTFMTSALELATLPSVLDLVEQMIGPNILLYNVTYIIKEPHAPSHVSWHQDLTYWGLSHDDQVSMWLALSVADDVSGCMRMLPGSHKHGRYDHETTEDDSNVLLQGQTVTGVDESKAVLCPLQSGEASFHHGWTLHASMPNRSSDRRIGLNVQYIASHVKQTKHDRDTVMLVRGEDHHRHYGYDRPAEGDLEPAALAHQRYLEDLHRTTAGTS
;
A
#
# COMPACT_ATOMS: atom_id res chain seq x y z
N MET A 1 0.80 4.74 -24.51
CA MET A 1 2.00 5.61 -24.39
C MET A 1 3.04 4.85 -23.59
N ALA A 2 4.32 4.85 -23.96
CA ALA A 2 5.34 4.19 -23.13
C ALA A 2 5.54 4.99 -21.83
N LEU A 3 5.63 4.30 -20.68
CA LEU A 3 5.87 4.92 -19.39
C LEU A 3 7.31 5.47 -19.32
N ASP A 4 7.48 6.69 -18.87
CA ASP A 4 8.80 7.29 -18.62
C ASP A 4 9.24 6.99 -17.17
N TYR A 5 9.71 5.77 -16.95
CA TYR A 5 10.12 5.29 -15.64
C TYR A 5 11.18 6.16 -14.97
N ARG A 6 12.11 6.74 -15.75
CA ARG A 6 13.16 7.61 -15.21
C ARG A 6 12.60 8.92 -14.67
N SER A 7 11.66 9.53 -15.40
CA SER A 7 10.99 10.74 -14.96
C SER A 7 10.18 10.49 -13.69
N TYR A 8 9.47 9.36 -13.62
CA TYR A 8 8.70 8.99 -12.43
C TYR A 8 9.60 8.72 -11.21
N ALA A 9 10.70 7.99 -11.39
CA ALA A 9 11.65 7.73 -10.30
C ALA A 9 12.31 9.03 -9.80
N LYS A 10 12.63 9.97 -10.69
CA LYS A 10 13.14 11.29 -10.31
C LYS A 10 12.12 12.09 -9.50
N GLN A 11 10.84 12.10 -9.89
CA GLN A 11 9.77 12.76 -9.12
C GLN A 11 9.63 12.13 -7.72
N PHE A 12 9.71 10.80 -7.64
CA PHE A 12 9.67 10.08 -6.37
C PHE A 12 10.86 10.48 -5.47
N GLU A 13 12.08 10.52 -6.00
CA GLU A 13 13.28 10.95 -5.26
C GLU A 13 13.17 12.41 -4.78
N GLU A 14 12.67 13.31 -5.62
CA GLU A 14 12.57 14.74 -5.31
C GLU A 14 11.45 15.05 -4.30
N ASN A 15 10.27 14.45 -4.48
CA ASN A 15 9.06 14.78 -3.75
C ASN A 15 8.68 13.76 -2.67
N GLY A 16 9.26 12.56 -2.70
CA GLY A 16 8.86 11.42 -1.86
C GLY A 16 7.64 10.67 -2.42
N TYR A 17 7.11 11.10 -3.55
CA TYR A 17 6.00 10.43 -4.23
C TYR A 17 5.96 10.78 -5.72
N VAL A 18 5.24 9.97 -6.47
CA VAL A 18 4.82 10.24 -7.84
C VAL A 18 3.36 9.83 -8.05
N SER A 19 2.58 10.68 -8.71
CA SER A 19 1.16 10.48 -8.99
C SER A 19 0.70 11.45 -10.09
N PRO A 20 -0.21 11.07 -11.02
CA PRO A 20 -0.65 9.70 -11.29
C PRO A 20 0.30 8.94 -12.22
N VAL A 21 0.28 7.60 -12.15
CA VAL A 21 0.98 6.70 -13.09
C VAL A 21 -0.02 5.69 -13.64
N PRO A 22 -0.29 5.63 -14.96
CA PRO A 22 -1.27 4.72 -15.53
C PRO A 22 -0.69 3.32 -15.74
N PHE A 23 -1.37 2.29 -15.21
CA PHE A 23 -0.98 0.88 -15.36
C PHE A 23 -2.05 0.00 -15.99
N LEU A 24 -3.32 0.29 -15.76
CA LEU A 24 -4.45 -0.47 -16.28
C LEU A 24 -5.35 0.44 -17.10
N SER A 25 -6.06 -0.14 -18.06
CA SER A 25 -7.24 0.48 -18.62
C SER A 25 -8.39 0.49 -17.59
N GLU A 26 -9.39 1.32 -17.82
CA GLU A 26 -10.60 1.33 -16.99
C GLU A 26 -11.29 -0.05 -16.97
N GLU A 27 -11.34 -0.74 -18.11
CA GLU A 27 -11.92 -2.08 -18.22
C GLU A 27 -11.17 -3.11 -17.36
N GLU A 28 -9.84 -3.08 -17.36
CA GLU A 28 -9.02 -3.94 -16.50
C GLU A 28 -9.24 -3.62 -15.02
N ALA A 29 -9.31 -2.35 -14.64
CA ALA A 29 -9.60 -1.96 -13.26
C ALA A 29 -10.99 -2.43 -12.81
N ILE A 30 -12.02 -2.29 -13.65
CA ILE A 30 -13.37 -2.82 -13.41
C ILE A 30 -13.34 -4.34 -13.24
N TYR A 31 -12.59 -5.06 -14.09
CA TYR A 31 -12.45 -6.51 -14.00
C TYR A 31 -11.84 -6.93 -12.64
N HIS A 32 -10.78 -6.27 -12.19
CA HIS A 32 -10.14 -6.57 -10.90
C HIS A 32 -11.02 -6.17 -9.71
N ARG A 33 -11.76 -5.06 -9.81
CA ARG A 33 -12.78 -4.66 -8.82
C ARG A 33 -13.87 -5.73 -8.68
N ALA A 34 -14.40 -6.22 -9.78
CA ALA A 34 -15.43 -7.28 -9.75
C ALA A 34 -14.93 -8.58 -9.10
N ARG A 35 -13.65 -8.93 -9.30
CA ARG A 35 -13.03 -10.08 -8.62
C ARG A 35 -12.91 -9.85 -7.11
N LEU A 36 -12.52 -8.66 -6.67
CA LEU A 36 -12.51 -8.28 -5.25
C LEU A 36 -13.91 -8.44 -4.65
N GLU A 37 -14.93 -7.82 -5.26
CA GLU A 37 -16.30 -7.82 -4.76
C GLU A 37 -16.89 -9.24 -4.72
N LYS A 38 -16.54 -10.10 -5.69
CA LYS A 38 -16.89 -11.52 -5.68
C LYS A 38 -16.30 -12.26 -4.47
N ILE A 39 -15.08 -11.96 -4.09
CA ILE A 39 -14.41 -12.53 -2.91
C ILE A 39 -15.06 -12.02 -1.63
N GLU A 40 -15.32 -10.70 -1.52
CA GLU A 40 -16.01 -10.12 -0.36
C GLU A 40 -17.40 -10.72 -0.11
N ASN A 41 -18.12 -11.05 -1.18
CA ASN A 41 -19.42 -11.74 -1.07
C ASN A 41 -19.32 -13.14 -0.42
N GLN A 42 -18.14 -13.76 -0.42
CA GLN A 42 -17.93 -15.10 0.16
C GLN A 42 -17.36 -15.07 1.57
N ILE A 43 -16.44 -14.14 1.85
CA ILE A 43 -15.68 -14.14 3.11
C ILE A 43 -15.77 -12.83 3.91
N GLY A 44 -16.59 -11.88 3.47
CA GLY A 44 -16.71 -10.55 4.08
C GLY A 44 -15.65 -9.56 3.60
N SER A 45 -15.66 -8.37 4.20
CA SER A 45 -14.79 -7.25 3.80
C SER A 45 -13.31 -7.63 3.79
N LEU A 46 -12.62 -7.15 2.76
CA LEU A 46 -11.17 -7.26 2.60
C LEU A 46 -10.41 -6.00 3.01
N HIS A 47 -11.13 -5.00 3.53
CA HIS A 47 -10.50 -3.78 4.04
C HIS A 47 -9.46 -4.09 5.13
N TYR A 48 -8.22 -3.64 4.93
CA TYR A 48 -7.05 -3.90 5.78
C TYR A 48 -6.66 -5.37 6.01
N ARG A 49 -7.20 -6.30 5.23
CA ARG A 49 -6.78 -7.68 5.32
C ARG A 49 -5.42 -7.87 4.64
N SER A 50 -4.41 -8.18 5.45
CA SER A 50 -3.01 -8.28 4.99
C SER A 50 -2.74 -9.51 4.14
N LYS A 51 -1.67 -9.45 3.35
CA LYS A 51 -1.16 -10.58 2.53
C LYS A 51 -2.16 -11.10 1.49
N ALA A 52 -2.97 -10.21 0.89
CA ALA A 52 -3.98 -10.58 -0.10
C ALA A 52 -3.40 -11.38 -1.29
N HIS A 53 -2.16 -11.19 -1.65
CA HIS A 53 -1.44 -11.91 -2.70
C HIS A 53 -1.24 -13.41 -2.43
N THR A 54 -1.46 -13.86 -1.19
CA THR A 54 -1.31 -15.28 -0.82
C THR A 54 -2.59 -16.10 -1.02
N PHE A 55 -3.76 -15.44 -1.15
CA PHE A 55 -5.06 -16.12 -1.25
C PHE A 55 -5.98 -15.53 -2.34
N MET A 56 -5.53 -14.50 -3.07
CA MET A 56 -6.26 -13.89 -4.18
C MET A 56 -5.34 -13.73 -5.38
N THR A 57 -5.63 -14.43 -6.46
CA THR A 57 -4.83 -14.36 -7.70
C THR A 57 -4.86 -12.97 -8.32
N SER A 58 -5.99 -12.25 -8.24
CA SER A 58 -6.10 -10.86 -8.70
C SER A 58 -5.14 -9.92 -7.98
N ALA A 59 -5.02 -10.05 -6.66
CA ALA A 59 -4.10 -9.23 -5.88
C ALA A 59 -2.63 -9.51 -6.22
N LEU A 60 -2.30 -10.79 -6.44
CA LEU A 60 -0.97 -11.20 -6.89
C LEU A 60 -0.65 -10.69 -8.29
N GLU A 61 -1.58 -10.87 -9.25
CA GLU A 61 -1.44 -10.39 -10.63
C GLU A 61 -1.10 -8.89 -10.66
N LEU A 62 -1.87 -8.07 -9.92
CA LEU A 62 -1.66 -6.63 -9.85
C LEU A 62 -0.34 -6.24 -9.18
N ALA A 63 0.05 -6.93 -8.10
CA ALA A 63 1.29 -6.67 -7.39
C ALA A 63 2.55 -7.12 -8.15
N THR A 64 2.41 -7.96 -9.16
CA THR A 64 3.53 -8.51 -9.95
C THR A 64 3.51 -8.08 -11.40
N LEU A 65 2.70 -7.09 -11.77
CA LEU A 65 2.69 -6.52 -13.12
C LEU A 65 4.12 -6.12 -13.54
N PRO A 66 4.63 -6.59 -14.69
CA PRO A 66 5.98 -6.25 -15.13
C PRO A 66 6.24 -4.75 -15.19
N SER A 67 5.28 -3.96 -15.67
CA SER A 67 5.37 -2.50 -15.76
C SER A 67 5.45 -1.81 -14.38
N VAL A 68 4.80 -2.36 -13.36
CA VAL A 68 4.91 -1.90 -11.97
C VAL A 68 6.31 -2.20 -11.45
N LEU A 69 6.77 -3.45 -11.60
CA LEU A 69 8.09 -3.86 -11.12
C LEU A 69 9.23 -3.13 -11.83
N ASP A 70 9.06 -2.76 -13.12
CA ASP A 70 10.03 -1.93 -13.86
C ASP A 70 10.19 -0.54 -13.23
N LEU A 71 9.09 0.06 -12.74
CA LEU A 71 9.14 1.35 -12.03
C LEU A 71 9.72 1.20 -10.62
N VAL A 72 9.29 0.18 -9.89
CA VAL A 72 9.78 -0.11 -8.53
C VAL A 72 11.30 -0.34 -8.54
N GLU A 73 11.81 -1.05 -9.55
CA GLU A 73 13.25 -1.27 -9.73
C GLU A 73 14.04 0.04 -9.87
N GLN A 74 13.48 1.06 -10.53
CA GLN A 74 14.12 2.38 -10.61
C GLN A 74 14.15 3.13 -9.27
N MET A 75 13.28 2.76 -8.32
CA MET A 75 13.15 3.42 -7.02
C MET A 75 13.99 2.75 -5.93
N ILE A 76 13.98 1.40 -5.86
CA ILE A 76 14.61 0.64 -4.77
C ILE A 76 15.63 -0.41 -5.24
N GLY A 77 15.97 -0.41 -6.52
CA GLY A 77 16.97 -1.33 -7.10
C GLY A 77 16.38 -2.67 -7.55
N PRO A 78 17.26 -3.56 -8.12
CA PRO A 78 16.82 -4.70 -8.92
C PRO A 78 16.32 -5.91 -8.11
N ASN A 79 16.56 -5.95 -6.80
CA ASN A 79 16.22 -7.10 -5.95
C ASN A 79 15.03 -6.76 -5.07
N ILE A 80 13.81 -7.11 -5.53
CA ILE A 80 12.55 -6.64 -4.97
C ILE A 80 11.83 -7.75 -4.24
N LEU A 81 11.49 -7.48 -2.98
CA LEU A 81 10.61 -8.30 -2.15
C LEU A 81 9.23 -7.62 -2.04
N LEU A 82 8.18 -8.36 -2.30
CA LEU A 82 6.80 -7.97 -2.01
C LEU A 82 6.55 -8.22 -0.52
N TYR A 83 6.42 -7.13 0.24
CA TYR A 83 6.27 -7.18 1.70
C TYR A 83 4.83 -7.40 2.13
N ASN A 84 3.89 -6.63 1.57
CA ASN A 84 2.48 -6.78 1.87
C ASN A 84 1.59 -6.32 0.71
N VAL A 85 0.37 -6.85 0.66
CA VAL A 85 -0.71 -6.43 -0.24
C VAL A 85 -2.00 -6.35 0.56
N THR A 86 -2.65 -5.19 0.52
CA THR A 86 -3.84 -4.89 1.32
C THR A 86 -4.82 -4.02 0.52
N TYR A 87 -6.10 -4.29 0.62
CA TYR A 87 -7.11 -3.39 0.08
C TYR A 87 -7.46 -2.29 1.10
N ILE A 88 -7.44 -1.04 0.65
CA ILE A 88 -7.87 0.14 1.43
C ILE A 88 -9.17 0.63 0.84
N ILE A 89 -10.27 0.36 1.52
CA ILE A 89 -11.62 0.61 1.03
C ILE A 89 -12.31 1.64 1.91
N LYS A 90 -12.96 2.63 1.29
CA LYS A 90 -13.90 3.52 1.96
C LYS A 90 -15.26 3.35 1.33
N GLU A 91 -16.24 2.96 2.13
CA GLU A 91 -17.62 2.80 1.68
C GLU A 91 -18.24 4.17 1.31
N PRO A 92 -19.30 4.20 0.49
CA PRO A 92 -19.99 5.44 0.17
C PRO A 92 -20.44 6.17 1.44
N HIS A 93 -20.18 7.49 1.48
CA HIS A 93 -20.54 8.36 2.61
C HIS A 93 -19.97 7.95 3.98
N ALA A 94 -18.91 7.12 3.98
CA ALA A 94 -18.26 6.72 5.21
C ALA A 94 -17.50 7.89 5.85
N PRO A 95 -17.64 8.12 7.18
CA PRO A 95 -16.92 9.18 7.88
C PRO A 95 -15.43 8.88 8.06
N SER A 96 -15.00 7.66 7.74
CA SER A 96 -13.63 7.20 7.97
C SER A 96 -12.61 7.99 7.15
N HIS A 97 -11.57 8.44 7.83
CA HIS A 97 -10.43 9.13 7.25
C HIS A 97 -9.11 8.48 7.66
N VAL A 98 -8.02 8.87 7.02
CA VAL A 98 -6.66 8.52 7.43
C VAL A 98 -5.96 9.81 7.81
N SER A 99 -5.54 9.93 9.07
CA SER A 99 -4.80 11.10 9.57
C SER A 99 -3.40 11.20 8.94
N TRP A 100 -2.73 12.33 9.12
CA TRP A 100 -1.35 12.51 8.69
C TRP A 100 -0.41 11.52 9.39
N HIS A 101 0.27 10.70 8.61
CA HIS A 101 1.17 9.66 9.12
C HIS A 101 2.29 9.33 8.13
N GLN A 102 3.20 8.49 8.58
CA GLN A 102 4.29 7.90 7.80
C GLN A 102 4.25 6.38 7.98
N ASP A 103 4.24 5.62 6.89
CA ASP A 103 4.14 4.15 6.92
C ASP A 103 5.27 3.49 7.71
N LEU A 104 6.51 3.91 7.48
CA LEU A 104 7.70 3.29 8.09
C LEU A 104 7.77 3.42 9.62
N THR A 105 6.99 4.32 10.22
CA THR A 105 6.91 4.45 11.67
C THR A 105 6.46 3.14 12.33
N TYR A 106 5.63 2.36 11.65
CA TYR A 106 5.00 1.14 12.19
C TYR A 106 5.76 -0.14 11.90
N TRP A 107 6.53 -0.19 10.81
CA TRP A 107 7.00 -1.47 10.27
C TRP A 107 8.28 -2.00 10.89
N GLY A 108 9.09 -1.15 11.51
CA GLY A 108 10.34 -1.58 12.15
C GLY A 108 11.37 -2.13 11.16
N LEU A 109 11.48 -1.50 10.00
CA LEU A 109 12.47 -1.86 9.00
C LEU A 109 13.84 -1.23 9.29
N SER A 110 14.91 -1.91 8.92
CA SER A 110 16.29 -1.48 9.16
C SER A 110 16.76 -0.32 8.26
N HIS A 111 16.15 -0.19 7.08
CA HIS A 111 16.43 0.82 6.06
C HIS A 111 15.11 1.30 5.47
N ASP A 112 15.17 2.39 4.75
CA ASP A 112 14.01 3.03 4.12
C ASP A 112 13.94 2.80 2.59
N ASP A 113 14.71 1.85 2.07
CA ASP A 113 14.60 1.37 0.68
C ASP A 113 13.30 0.58 0.48
N GLN A 114 12.21 1.33 0.52
CA GLN A 114 10.83 0.88 0.50
C GLN A 114 9.98 1.81 -0.36
N VAL A 115 9.00 1.25 -1.04
CA VAL A 115 7.98 1.99 -1.77
C VAL A 115 6.60 1.37 -1.58
N SER A 116 5.60 2.21 -1.32
CA SER A 116 4.19 1.83 -1.32
C SER A 116 3.56 2.27 -2.63
N MET A 117 2.97 1.33 -3.38
CA MET A 117 2.09 1.61 -4.51
C MET A 117 0.64 1.62 -4.01
N TRP A 118 -0.13 2.63 -4.38
CA TRP A 118 -1.58 2.64 -4.18
C TRP A 118 -2.27 2.69 -5.55
N LEU A 119 -2.82 1.56 -6.00
CA LEU A 119 -3.48 1.39 -7.31
C LEU A 119 -4.99 1.55 -7.15
N ALA A 120 -5.60 2.49 -7.87
CA ALA A 120 -7.02 2.77 -7.85
C ALA A 120 -7.81 1.74 -8.67
N LEU A 121 -8.76 1.03 -8.04
CA LEU A 121 -9.75 0.16 -8.70
C LEU A 121 -11.13 0.84 -8.81
N SER A 122 -11.26 2.05 -8.33
CA SER A 122 -12.36 2.98 -8.51
C SER A 122 -11.82 4.39 -8.58
N VAL A 123 -12.59 5.36 -9.02
CA VAL A 123 -12.16 6.77 -8.99
C VAL A 123 -11.83 7.19 -7.56
N ALA A 124 -10.64 7.76 -7.39
CA ALA A 124 -10.14 8.33 -6.15
C ALA A 124 -9.87 9.82 -6.36
N ASP A 125 -10.86 10.67 -6.14
CA ASP A 125 -10.79 12.12 -6.27
C ASP A 125 -11.00 12.83 -4.92
N ASP A 126 -11.09 14.15 -4.92
CA ASP A 126 -11.35 14.93 -3.70
C ASP A 126 -12.68 14.55 -3.03
N VAL A 127 -13.71 14.22 -3.81
CA VAL A 127 -15.01 13.84 -3.27
C VAL A 127 -14.98 12.46 -2.62
N SER A 128 -14.31 11.50 -3.25
CA SER A 128 -14.16 10.14 -2.73
C SER A 128 -13.01 9.99 -1.71
N GLY A 129 -12.29 11.07 -1.41
CA GLY A 129 -11.22 11.13 -0.43
C GLY A 129 -9.93 10.51 -0.93
N CYS A 130 -9.38 11.01 -2.04
CA CYS A 130 -8.05 10.64 -2.53
C CYS A 130 -6.96 10.95 -1.51
N MET A 131 -5.78 10.41 -1.72
CA MET A 131 -4.63 10.74 -0.87
C MET A 131 -4.22 12.20 -1.03
N ARG A 132 -3.73 12.77 0.07
CA ARG A 132 -3.01 14.04 0.14
C ARG A 132 -1.60 13.75 0.60
N MET A 133 -0.61 14.32 -0.06
CA MET A 133 0.81 14.11 0.26
C MET A 133 1.50 15.44 0.52
N LEU A 134 2.47 15.44 1.43
CA LEU A 134 3.31 16.60 1.70
C LEU A 134 4.64 16.42 0.95
N PRO A 135 4.86 17.15 -0.18
CA PRO A 135 6.06 16.99 -0.99
C PRO A 135 7.35 17.24 -0.20
N GLY A 136 8.35 16.39 -0.38
CA GLY A 136 9.67 16.51 0.24
C GLY A 136 9.72 16.12 1.72
N SER A 137 8.59 15.76 2.36
CA SER A 137 8.55 15.40 3.79
C SER A 137 9.39 14.18 4.13
N HIS A 138 9.56 13.23 3.21
CA HIS A 138 10.41 12.06 3.39
C HIS A 138 11.88 12.39 3.71
N LYS A 139 12.37 13.55 3.25
CA LYS A 139 13.76 14.00 3.50
C LYS A 139 14.04 14.37 4.96
N HIS A 140 12.98 14.59 5.76
CA HIS A 140 13.11 14.82 7.19
C HIS A 140 13.24 13.53 8.00
N GLY A 141 13.02 12.36 7.37
CA GLY A 141 12.94 11.10 8.09
C GLY A 141 11.69 11.01 8.96
N ARG A 142 11.81 10.40 10.14
CA ARG A 142 10.69 10.15 11.04
C ARG A 142 10.21 11.43 11.74
N TYR A 143 8.89 11.65 11.71
CA TYR A 143 8.19 12.63 12.55
C TYR A 143 7.65 11.97 13.82
N ASP A 144 7.43 12.77 14.86
CA ASP A 144 6.76 12.31 16.07
C ASP A 144 5.27 12.09 15.79
N HIS A 145 4.76 10.94 16.21
CA HIS A 145 3.35 10.57 16.09
C HIS A 145 2.69 10.59 17.47
N GLU A 146 1.54 11.23 17.55
CA GLU A 146 0.70 11.27 18.75
C GLU A 146 -0.49 10.34 18.59
N THR A 147 -0.93 9.70 19.66
CA THR A 147 -2.16 8.87 19.66
C THR A 147 -3.37 9.78 19.81
N THR A 148 -4.40 9.58 18.99
CA THR A 148 -5.68 10.30 19.08
C THR A 148 -6.82 9.34 19.36
N GLU A 149 -7.80 9.78 20.14
CA GLU A 149 -9.06 9.07 20.39
C GLU A 149 -10.11 9.48 19.34
N ASP A 150 -9.89 9.12 18.08
CA ASP A 150 -10.80 9.42 16.99
C ASP A 150 -11.20 8.11 16.29
N ASP A 151 -12.39 7.62 16.61
CA ASP A 151 -12.96 6.37 16.07
C ASP A 151 -13.14 6.41 14.53
N SER A 152 -13.15 7.60 13.93
CA SER A 152 -13.22 7.75 12.46
C SER A 152 -11.86 7.64 11.78
N ASN A 153 -10.75 7.70 12.52
CA ASN A 153 -9.42 7.47 12.02
C ASN A 153 -9.13 5.98 11.88
N VAL A 154 -8.94 5.52 10.65
CA VAL A 154 -8.74 4.08 10.37
C VAL A 154 -7.32 3.56 10.64
N LEU A 155 -6.39 4.42 11.06
CA LEU A 155 -5.06 3.97 11.48
C LEU A 155 -5.15 3.17 12.79
N LEU A 156 -4.46 2.04 12.83
CA LEU A 156 -4.57 1.00 13.87
C LEU A 156 -4.38 1.49 15.32
N GLN A 157 -3.78 2.63 15.56
CA GLN A 157 -3.59 3.20 16.90
C GLN A 157 -4.07 4.67 16.98
N GLY A 158 -4.88 5.11 16.01
CA GLY A 158 -5.32 6.50 15.92
C GLY A 158 -4.16 7.51 15.86
N GLN A 159 -2.96 7.06 15.50
CA GLN A 159 -1.77 7.91 15.51
C GLN A 159 -1.82 8.97 14.42
N THR A 160 -1.35 10.16 14.73
CA THR A 160 -1.29 11.28 13.81
C THR A 160 -0.01 12.09 14.03
N VAL A 161 0.49 12.68 12.95
CA VAL A 161 1.49 13.75 13.03
C VAL A 161 0.76 15.07 13.15
N THR A 162 0.97 15.81 14.24
CA THR A 162 0.36 17.13 14.49
C THR A 162 1.20 18.25 13.89
N GLY A 163 0.58 19.42 13.70
CA GLY A 163 1.28 20.62 13.21
C GLY A 163 1.71 20.57 11.73
N VAL A 164 1.14 19.66 10.94
CA VAL A 164 1.40 19.61 9.50
C VAL A 164 0.85 20.87 8.83
N ASP A 165 1.68 21.55 8.03
CA ASP A 165 1.25 22.68 7.19
C ASP A 165 0.44 22.18 5.99
N GLU A 166 -0.85 22.01 6.18
CA GLU A 166 -1.76 21.47 5.15
C GLU A 166 -1.88 22.35 3.91
N SER A 167 -1.46 23.63 3.99
CA SER A 167 -1.44 24.52 2.82
C SER A 167 -0.43 24.09 1.76
N LYS A 168 0.55 23.27 2.13
CA LYS A 168 1.57 22.67 1.25
C LYS A 168 1.20 21.28 0.75
N ALA A 169 0.11 20.73 1.27
CA ALA A 169 -0.32 19.40 0.86
C ALA A 169 -0.88 19.41 -0.56
N VAL A 170 -0.55 18.37 -1.31
CA VAL A 170 -0.99 18.16 -2.69
C VAL A 170 -1.99 17.02 -2.73
N LEU A 171 -3.15 17.25 -3.36
CA LEU A 171 -4.11 16.18 -3.67
C LEU A 171 -3.53 15.29 -4.77
N CYS A 172 -3.70 13.99 -4.60
CA CYS A 172 -3.27 12.97 -5.56
C CYS A 172 -4.49 12.21 -6.12
N PRO A 173 -5.33 12.87 -6.96
CA PRO A 173 -6.46 12.21 -7.57
C PRO A 173 -6.00 11.17 -8.59
N LEU A 174 -6.75 10.05 -8.66
CA LEU A 174 -6.49 8.93 -9.57
C LEU A 174 -7.79 8.51 -10.26
N GLN A 175 -7.71 8.25 -11.56
CA GLN A 175 -8.72 7.49 -12.27
C GLN A 175 -8.55 6.00 -11.99
N SER A 176 -9.60 5.20 -12.26
CA SER A 176 -9.51 3.73 -12.19
C SER A 176 -8.37 3.23 -13.10
N GLY A 177 -7.46 2.43 -12.56
CA GLY A 177 -6.29 1.91 -13.27
C GLY A 177 -5.02 2.75 -13.12
N GLU A 178 -5.11 3.95 -12.52
CA GLU A 178 -3.95 4.75 -12.17
C GLU A 178 -3.43 4.41 -10.76
N ALA A 179 -2.14 4.62 -10.53
CA ALA A 179 -1.51 4.44 -9.24
C ALA A 179 -0.72 5.67 -8.79
N SER A 180 -0.53 5.78 -7.49
CA SER A 180 0.50 6.62 -6.88
C SER A 180 1.54 5.74 -6.20
N PHE A 181 2.78 6.24 -6.14
CA PHE A 181 3.87 5.62 -5.38
C PHE A 181 4.38 6.62 -4.35
N HIS A 182 4.62 6.17 -3.13
CA HIS A 182 5.17 7.03 -2.08
C HIS A 182 6.21 6.30 -1.24
N HIS A 183 7.18 7.07 -0.80
CA HIS A 183 8.22 6.65 0.13
C HIS A 183 7.62 6.51 1.53
N GLY A 184 8.05 5.52 2.30
CA GLY A 184 7.48 5.26 3.62
C GLY A 184 7.64 6.39 4.65
N TRP A 185 8.57 7.33 4.45
CA TRP A 185 8.68 8.56 5.23
C TRP A 185 7.89 9.75 4.65
N THR A 186 7.16 9.59 3.55
CA THR A 186 6.30 10.67 3.05
C THR A 186 5.09 10.83 3.96
N LEU A 187 4.89 12.04 4.48
CA LEU A 187 3.67 12.40 5.18
C LEU A 187 2.50 12.38 4.22
N HIS A 188 1.47 11.59 4.56
CA HIS A 188 0.28 11.50 3.75
C HIS A 188 -0.98 11.26 4.60
N ALA A 189 -2.12 11.58 4.04
CA ALA A 189 -3.42 11.51 4.68
C ALA A 189 -4.52 11.29 3.63
N SER A 190 -5.76 11.01 4.05
CA SER A 190 -6.92 11.02 3.14
C SER A 190 -8.20 11.34 3.87
N MET A 191 -9.04 12.18 3.25
CA MET A 191 -10.34 12.61 3.78
C MET A 191 -11.40 11.50 3.66
N PRO A 192 -12.56 11.64 4.32
CA PRO A 192 -13.70 10.75 4.16
C PRO A 192 -14.16 10.62 2.70
N ASN A 193 -14.80 9.50 2.40
CA ASN A 193 -15.49 9.31 1.12
C ASN A 193 -16.90 9.93 1.19
N ARG A 194 -17.12 11.02 0.45
CA ARG A 194 -18.41 11.71 0.33
C ARG A 194 -19.14 11.36 -0.95
N SER A 195 -18.56 10.50 -1.80
CA SER A 195 -19.15 10.06 -3.06
C SER A 195 -20.20 8.96 -2.84
N SER A 196 -20.96 8.65 -3.88
CA SER A 196 -21.95 7.58 -3.90
C SER A 196 -21.39 6.21 -4.30
N ASP A 197 -20.07 6.12 -4.60
CA ASP A 197 -19.40 4.85 -4.91
C ASP A 197 -18.34 4.54 -3.85
N ARG A 198 -17.94 3.27 -3.77
CA ARG A 198 -16.82 2.81 -2.95
C ARG A 198 -15.50 3.36 -3.51
N ARG A 199 -14.63 3.88 -2.65
CA ARG A 199 -13.25 4.16 -3.01
C ARG A 199 -12.41 2.93 -2.70
N ILE A 200 -11.93 2.25 -3.73
CA ILE A 200 -11.19 1.00 -3.62
C ILE A 200 -9.78 1.21 -4.16
N GLY A 201 -8.78 0.98 -3.31
CA GLY A 201 -7.38 0.96 -3.69
C GLY A 201 -6.67 -0.29 -3.22
N LEU A 202 -5.79 -0.82 -4.06
CA LEU A 202 -4.84 -1.86 -3.69
C LEU A 202 -3.54 -1.20 -3.24
N ASN A 203 -3.21 -1.34 -1.96
CA ASN A 203 -1.95 -0.89 -1.40
C ASN A 203 -0.95 -2.04 -1.43
N VAL A 204 0.16 -1.84 -2.15
CA VAL A 204 1.22 -2.83 -2.33
C VAL A 204 2.53 -2.26 -1.80
N GLN A 205 3.17 -3.00 -0.92
CA GLN A 205 4.38 -2.57 -0.25
C GLN A 205 5.55 -3.42 -0.73
N TYR A 206 6.55 -2.75 -1.31
CA TYR A 206 7.78 -3.36 -1.78
C TYR A 206 8.97 -2.89 -0.94
N ILE A 207 9.93 -3.77 -0.72
CA ILE A 207 11.20 -3.48 -0.05
C ILE A 207 12.36 -4.04 -0.86
N ALA A 208 13.53 -3.40 -0.76
CA ALA A 208 14.76 -3.98 -1.29
C ALA A 208 15.21 -5.19 -0.46
N SER A 209 15.84 -6.19 -1.07
CA SER A 209 16.15 -7.47 -0.42
C SER A 209 17.12 -7.37 0.78
N HIS A 210 17.90 -6.28 0.88
CA HIS A 210 18.79 -6.04 2.02
C HIS A 210 18.08 -5.47 3.25
N VAL A 211 16.86 -4.95 3.10
CA VAL A 211 16.06 -4.41 4.21
C VAL A 211 15.65 -5.55 5.13
N LYS A 212 15.83 -5.35 6.45
CA LYS A 212 15.57 -6.35 7.48
C LYS A 212 14.47 -5.88 8.43
N GLN A 213 13.59 -6.79 8.85
CA GLN A 213 12.70 -6.57 9.99
C GLN A 213 13.50 -6.54 11.29
N THR A 214 13.29 -5.52 12.15
CA THR A 214 14.06 -5.32 13.37
C THR A 214 13.29 -5.65 14.66
N LYS A 215 11.96 -5.77 14.59
CA LYS A 215 11.11 -6.05 15.76
C LYS A 215 11.06 -7.55 16.11
N HIS A 216 11.18 -8.43 15.10
CA HIS A 216 11.19 -9.89 15.25
C HIS A 216 11.76 -10.58 13.99
N ASP A 217 11.91 -11.91 14.03
CA ASP A 217 12.53 -12.74 12.99
C ASP A 217 11.53 -13.64 12.23
N ARG A 218 10.22 -13.42 12.39
CA ARG A 218 9.16 -14.29 11.87
C ARG A 218 8.41 -13.72 10.68
N ASP A 219 8.80 -12.53 10.20
CA ASP A 219 8.13 -11.88 9.09
C ASP A 219 8.39 -12.58 7.75
N THR A 220 7.49 -12.41 6.80
CA THR A 220 7.52 -13.10 5.52
C THR A 220 7.40 -12.15 4.35
N VAL A 221 7.90 -12.55 3.20
CA VAL A 221 7.90 -11.78 1.95
C VAL A 221 7.76 -12.72 0.76
N MET A 222 7.53 -12.16 -0.43
CA MET A 222 7.66 -12.90 -1.69
C MET A 222 8.74 -12.23 -2.55
N LEU A 223 9.71 -13.00 -3.05
CA LEU A 223 10.65 -12.51 -4.06
C LEU A 223 9.89 -12.35 -5.39
N VAL A 224 9.80 -11.10 -5.89
CA VAL A 224 9.06 -10.78 -7.12
C VAL A 224 9.97 -10.32 -8.26
N ARG A 225 11.21 -9.94 -7.97
CA ARG A 225 12.22 -9.61 -8.99
C ARG A 225 13.64 -9.77 -8.42
N GLY A 226 14.59 -10.15 -9.27
CA GLY A 226 16.01 -10.27 -8.94
C GLY A 226 16.32 -11.45 -8.04
N GLU A 227 17.22 -11.25 -7.08
CA GLU A 227 17.71 -12.30 -6.18
C GLU A 227 17.68 -11.83 -4.71
N ASP A 228 17.36 -12.74 -3.79
CA ASP A 228 17.47 -12.49 -2.36
C ASP A 228 18.72 -13.20 -1.78
N HIS A 229 19.82 -12.46 -1.75
CA HIS A 229 21.08 -12.94 -1.18
C HIS A 229 21.10 -12.87 0.36
N HIS A 230 20.21 -12.07 0.97
CA HIS A 230 20.21 -11.78 2.41
C HIS A 230 19.39 -12.77 3.22
N ARG A 231 18.28 -13.26 2.69
CA ARG A 231 17.40 -14.27 3.32
C ARG A 231 16.96 -13.88 4.73
N HIS A 232 16.59 -12.62 4.91
CA HIS A 232 16.16 -12.09 6.20
C HIS A 232 14.75 -12.54 6.61
N TYR A 233 13.96 -13.10 5.66
CA TYR A 233 12.54 -13.40 5.83
C TYR A 233 12.20 -14.84 5.47
N GLY A 234 11.09 -15.34 6.01
CA GLY A 234 10.38 -16.47 5.42
C GLY A 234 9.74 -16.10 4.08
N TYR A 235 9.42 -17.09 3.23
CA TYR A 235 8.78 -16.81 1.96
C TYR A 235 7.29 -17.13 1.99
N ASP A 236 6.49 -16.15 1.55
CA ASP A 236 5.08 -16.33 1.25
C ASP A 236 4.90 -17.23 0.04
N ARG A 237 3.85 -18.04 0.07
CA ARG A 237 3.42 -18.81 -1.10
C ARG A 237 2.48 -17.95 -1.95
N PRO A 238 2.68 -17.90 -3.28
CA PRO A 238 1.76 -17.21 -4.16
C PRO A 238 0.37 -17.86 -4.14
N ALA A 239 -0.69 -17.06 -4.36
CA ALA A 239 -2.01 -17.61 -4.61
C ALA A 239 -2.00 -18.41 -5.92
N GLU A 240 -2.31 -19.70 -5.85
CA GLU A 240 -2.50 -20.57 -7.03
C GLU A 240 -3.96 -20.57 -7.50
N GLY A 241 -4.88 -20.25 -6.58
CA GLY A 241 -6.30 -20.06 -6.80
C GLY A 241 -6.90 -19.10 -5.78
N ASP A 242 -8.11 -18.62 -6.05
CA ASP A 242 -8.82 -17.75 -5.11
C ASP A 242 -9.39 -18.55 -3.95
N LEU A 243 -9.15 -18.11 -2.71
CA LEU A 243 -9.73 -18.65 -1.47
C LEU A 243 -9.42 -20.12 -1.18
N GLU A 244 -8.28 -20.64 -1.62
CA GLU A 244 -7.89 -21.99 -1.27
C GLU A 244 -7.83 -22.18 0.26
N PRO A 245 -8.42 -23.28 0.82
CA PRO A 245 -8.51 -23.43 2.27
C PRO A 245 -7.17 -23.39 3.01
N ALA A 246 -6.12 -23.95 2.41
CA ALA A 246 -4.77 -23.92 2.99
C ALA A 246 -4.18 -22.49 2.98
N ALA A 247 -4.40 -21.74 1.91
CA ALA A 247 -3.96 -20.34 1.79
C ALA A 247 -4.68 -19.44 2.80
N LEU A 248 -5.99 -19.61 2.98
CA LEU A 248 -6.77 -18.88 3.99
C LEU A 248 -6.36 -19.22 5.43
N ALA A 249 -6.05 -20.48 5.72
CA ALA A 249 -5.56 -20.87 7.04
C ALA A 249 -4.19 -20.23 7.33
N HIS A 250 -3.30 -20.23 6.34
CA HIS A 250 -1.99 -19.59 6.46
C HIS A 250 -2.08 -18.07 6.56
N GLN A 251 -2.97 -17.44 5.78
CA GLN A 251 -3.18 -15.99 5.82
C GLN A 251 -3.59 -15.49 7.21
N ARG A 252 -4.41 -16.22 7.95
CA ARG A 252 -4.76 -15.86 9.34
C ARG A 252 -3.53 -15.79 10.24
N TYR A 253 -2.63 -16.75 10.13
CA TYR A 253 -1.36 -16.73 10.85
C TYR A 253 -0.50 -15.51 10.46
N LEU A 254 -0.41 -15.19 9.15
CA LEU A 254 0.32 -14.03 8.65
C LEU A 254 -0.30 -12.71 9.10
N GLU A 255 -1.62 -12.64 9.16
CA GLU A 255 -2.36 -11.46 9.65
C GLU A 255 -2.07 -11.20 11.14
N ASP A 256 -2.09 -12.23 11.97
CA ASP A 256 -1.77 -12.12 13.38
C ASP A 256 -0.30 -11.69 13.58
N LEU A 257 0.60 -12.20 12.77
CA LEU A 257 2.01 -11.79 12.76
C LEU A 257 2.16 -10.32 12.37
N HIS A 258 1.48 -9.88 11.32
CA HIS A 258 1.51 -8.49 10.86
C HIS A 258 0.95 -7.52 11.91
N ARG A 259 -0.15 -7.87 12.58
CA ARG A 259 -0.69 -7.09 13.71
C ARG A 259 0.34 -6.94 14.83
N THR A 260 1.05 -8.00 15.17
CA THR A 260 2.13 -7.94 16.18
C THR A 260 3.24 -6.99 15.74
N THR A 261 3.63 -7.01 14.47
CA THR A 261 4.63 -6.10 13.88
C THR A 261 4.20 -4.64 13.98
N ALA A 262 2.96 -4.34 13.64
CA ALA A 262 2.38 -3.00 13.70
C ALA A 262 2.12 -2.49 15.13
N GLY A 263 2.36 -3.31 16.16
CA GLY A 263 2.17 -2.93 17.56
C GLY A 263 0.74 -3.00 18.05
N THR A 264 -0.11 -3.74 17.36
CA THR A 264 -1.48 -4.08 17.78
C THR A 264 -1.51 -5.51 18.30
N SER A 265 -1.15 -5.71 19.53
CA SER A 265 -1.39 -6.98 20.28
C SER A 265 -2.66 -6.88 21.09
#